data_bdab8632192d13b6c78d4db26de6eb79
#
_entry.id   bdab8632192d13b6c78d4db26de6eb79
#
_cell.length_a   1.000
_cell.length_b   1.000
_cell.length_c   1.000
_cell.angle_alpha   90.00
_cell.angle_beta   90.00
_cell.angle_gamma   90.00
#
_symmetry.space_group_name_H-M   'P 1'
#
loop_
_entity.id
_entity.type
_entity.pdbx_description
1 polymer ?
#
loop_
_entity_poly.entity_id
_entity_poly.type
_entity_poly.pdbx_seq_one_letter_code
_entity_poly.pdbx_strand_id
1 'polypeptide(L)'
;MRESLILRVAAVLLIVLTGIAPAAALDDLTADPARIEEMTHDLCTFERFLESKDRTAAATYIAAAMEERGLSVSTGRFAYTNCYFDPPLALSSNIIGVREGETDRIVIISAHYDTVPGTPGADDNAAGVATMLEVARILNATPLNQTVYFIAFGGEETGLDGSRRWLADNPDLHGRTVVAINLDCIASGDRLLITALPQHRGILDALPPSACVEETPAQLLDAARGDEISFRAAGIPALRIYERDSHAIIHTPDDRPERLNYTLAAECAGIVAGTVVGLDAGGDEPEIDLSIENGTVFFATPNGAPVEVIVDGTSLGAVPSGSVTLPGGVHTVEAVTYGPTGAKAVATATGEGVGIVPPAVSGSAVTIPWGDEIEPGEDIPTQLALSAAVPLSYRIDRPEEVLRVDGYFDGILIRDLENGLAAIPAPGQHSFAVAAYGADGSVLGVDRADFLLQQYGKVDIDGGLLEVDETGGIACSASARTHTRTYTPGERYWVVVGCDYRDTAEVFLQMAEFRVDGPGGRKYECRFFDMPVLNDTRQSEIVLLLDPEGPGTYHWTISCSEGDHRAAETGSLVLR
;
A
#
# COMPACT_ATOMS: atom_id res chain seq x y z
N MET A 1 46.31 31.25 6.37
CA MET A 1 45.94 30.14 5.48
C MET A 1 46.11 28.75 6.09
N ARG A 2 47.00 28.51 7.02
CA ARG A 2 47.16 27.19 7.67
C ARG A 2 46.14 26.96 8.83
N GLU A 3 45.74 28.01 9.55
CA GLU A 3 44.81 27.87 10.67
C GLU A 3 43.36 27.62 10.22
N SER A 4 42.94 28.16 9.07
CA SER A 4 41.59 27.94 8.52
C SER A 4 41.39 26.53 7.96
N LEU A 5 42.48 25.83 7.59
CA LEU A 5 42.45 24.45 7.10
C LEU A 5 42.35 23.47 8.26
N ILE A 6 43.00 23.74 9.40
CA ILE A 6 42.96 22.90 10.59
C ILE A 6 41.55 22.95 11.25
N LEU A 7 40.88 24.09 11.26
CA LEU A 7 39.49 24.22 11.76
C LEU A 7 38.50 23.46 10.88
N ARG A 8 38.69 23.45 9.56
CA ARG A 8 37.81 22.69 8.64
C ARG A 8 38.03 21.19 8.74
N VAL A 9 39.26 20.74 8.93
CA VAL A 9 39.57 19.33 9.14
C VAL A 9 39.11 18.84 10.51
N ALA A 10 39.16 19.70 11.56
CA ALA A 10 38.64 19.36 12.87
C ALA A 10 37.09 19.26 12.88
N ALA A 11 36.40 20.11 12.11
CA ALA A 11 34.95 20.02 11.95
C ALA A 11 34.53 18.73 11.21
N VAL A 12 35.25 18.36 10.14
CA VAL A 12 35.00 17.10 9.41
C VAL A 12 35.35 15.87 10.25
N LEU A 13 36.39 15.93 11.09
CA LEU A 13 36.74 14.82 11.98
C LEU A 13 35.77 14.66 13.16
N LEU A 14 35.10 15.75 13.60
CA LEU A 14 34.11 15.70 14.69
C LEU A 14 32.78 15.09 14.20
N ILE A 15 32.45 15.27 12.91
CA ILE A 15 31.25 14.70 12.28
C ILE A 15 31.33 13.15 12.21
N VAL A 16 32.53 12.62 12.01
CA VAL A 16 32.76 11.15 11.93
C VAL A 16 32.71 10.50 13.32
N LEU A 17 32.85 11.27 14.41
CA LEU A 17 32.95 10.73 15.78
C LEU A 17 31.62 10.78 16.59
N THR A 18 30.60 11.49 16.10
CA THR A 18 29.36 11.66 16.89
C THR A 18 28.08 11.13 16.24
N GLY A 19 28.14 10.70 14.97
CA GLY A 19 26.92 10.21 14.26
C GLY A 19 25.77 11.23 14.18
N ILE A 20 26.00 12.48 14.59
CA ILE A 20 25.01 13.56 14.55
C ILE A 20 25.33 14.38 13.30
N ALA A 21 24.41 14.37 12.34
CA ALA A 21 24.46 15.30 11.21
C ALA A 21 24.61 16.74 11.75
N PRO A 22 25.47 17.60 11.15
CA PRO A 22 25.62 18.95 11.63
C PRO A 22 24.30 19.70 11.49
N ALA A 23 23.96 20.53 12.50
CA ALA A 23 22.75 21.36 12.48
C ALA A 23 22.60 22.21 11.20
N ALA A 24 23.68 22.54 10.51
CA ALA A 24 23.68 23.19 9.22
C ALA A 24 23.07 22.37 8.07
N ALA A 25 22.98 21.03 8.19
CA ALA A 25 22.32 20.19 7.19
C ALA A 25 20.78 20.16 7.37
N LEU A 26 20.28 20.54 8.54
CA LEU A 26 18.84 20.63 8.80
C LEU A 26 18.24 21.95 8.30
N ASP A 27 19.02 23.03 8.28
CA ASP A 27 18.55 24.33 7.76
C ASP A 27 18.31 24.31 6.23
N ASP A 28 18.97 23.42 5.49
CA ASP A 28 18.76 23.23 4.05
C ASP A 28 17.53 22.38 3.70
N LEU A 29 16.89 21.76 4.69
CA LEU A 29 15.64 20.97 4.52
C LEU A 29 14.38 21.86 4.56
N THR A 30 14.52 23.17 4.43
CA THR A 30 13.39 24.11 4.48
C THR A 30 12.54 24.00 3.22
N ALA A 31 11.28 23.64 3.38
CA ALA A 31 10.28 23.67 2.32
C ALA A 31 9.72 25.09 2.14
N ASP A 32 9.35 25.41 0.90
CA ASP A 32 8.76 26.70 0.54
C ASP A 32 7.23 26.53 0.38
N PRO A 33 6.42 27.06 1.31
CA PRO A 33 4.96 26.97 1.21
C PRO A 33 4.40 27.63 -0.06
N ALA A 34 5.05 28.66 -0.60
CA ALA A 34 4.58 29.32 -1.81
C ALA A 34 4.74 28.43 -3.05
N ARG A 35 5.77 27.58 -3.10
CA ARG A 35 5.93 26.59 -4.19
C ARG A 35 4.85 25.51 -4.12
N ILE A 36 4.53 25.03 -2.92
CA ILE A 36 3.47 24.04 -2.72
C ILE A 36 2.13 24.66 -3.13
N GLU A 37 1.85 25.90 -2.72
CA GLU A 37 0.65 26.64 -3.10
C GLU A 37 0.52 26.75 -4.63
N GLU A 38 1.57 27.23 -5.32
CA GLU A 38 1.59 27.37 -6.78
C GLU A 38 1.29 26.04 -7.49
N MET A 39 2.00 24.97 -7.13
CA MET A 39 1.78 23.65 -7.73
C MET A 39 0.39 23.08 -7.43
N THR A 40 -0.14 23.31 -6.22
CA THR A 40 -1.51 22.90 -5.87
C THR A 40 -2.53 23.63 -6.73
N HIS A 41 -2.39 24.96 -6.89
CA HIS A 41 -3.25 25.72 -7.78
C HIS A 41 -3.19 25.23 -9.22
N ASP A 42 -1.99 24.96 -9.75
CA ASP A 42 -1.81 24.44 -11.10
C ASP A 42 -2.51 23.11 -11.28
N LEU A 43 -2.32 22.16 -10.35
CA LEU A 43 -2.95 20.85 -10.39
C LEU A 43 -4.48 20.93 -10.32
N CYS A 44 -5.03 21.86 -9.54
CA CYS A 44 -6.47 22.06 -9.44
C CYS A 44 -7.10 22.70 -10.70
N THR A 45 -6.30 23.17 -11.67
CA THR A 45 -6.81 23.58 -12.99
C THR A 45 -7.21 22.42 -13.88
N PHE A 46 -6.73 21.21 -13.57
CA PHE A 46 -7.06 19.98 -14.30
C PHE A 46 -8.21 19.25 -13.62
N GLU A 47 -9.16 18.77 -14.41
CA GLU A 47 -10.08 17.74 -13.94
C GLU A 47 -9.33 16.41 -13.89
N ARG A 48 -9.11 15.87 -12.67
CA ARG A 48 -8.24 14.70 -12.47
C ARG A 48 -8.99 13.40 -12.18
N PHE A 49 -10.32 13.45 -12.14
CA PHE A 49 -11.10 12.23 -12.01
C PHE A 49 -10.88 11.30 -13.21
N LEU A 50 -11.14 10.05 -13.00
CA LEU A 50 -10.73 8.94 -13.83
C LEU A 50 -11.08 9.04 -15.31
N GLU A 51 -12.27 9.54 -15.61
CA GLU A 51 -12.81 9.67 -16.97
C GLU A 51 -12.49 11.02 -17.63
N SER A 52 -11.83 11.91 -16.88
CA SER A 52 -11.51 13.24 -17.37
C SER A 52 -10.48 13.22 -18.50
N LYS A 53 -10.70 14.07 -19.50
CA LYS A 53 -9.72 14.29 -20.58
C LYS A 53 -8.45 14.99 -20.11
N ASP A 54 -8.54 15.76 -19.03
CA ASP A 54 -7.42 16.54 -18.49
C ASP A 54 -6.48 15.68 -17.62
N ARG A 55 -6.86 14.47 -17.27
CA ARG A 55 -6.04 13.55 -16.46
C ARG A 55 -4.64 13.34 -17.07
N THR A 56 -4.56 13.15 -18.38
CA THR A 56 -3.28 12.98 -19.08
C THR A 56 -2.44 14.25 -19.02
N ALA A 57 -3.07 15.43 -19.08
CA ALA A 57 -2.37 16.70 -18.94
C ALA A 57 -1.82 16.88 -17.50
N ALA A 58 -2.60 16.52 -16.48
CA ALA A 58 -2.12 16.50 -15.09
C ALA A 58 -0.93 15.54 -14.91
N ALA A 59 -1.01 14.33 -15.45
CA ALA A 59 0.09 13.35 -15.42
C ALA A 59 1.35 13.89 -16.10
N THR A 60 1.19 14.56 -17.24
CA THR A 60 2.30 15.20 -17.99
C THR A 60 2.91 16.36 -17.19
N TYR A 61 2.08 17.16 -16.52
CA TYR A 61 2.54 18.23 -15.64
C TYR A 61 3.41 17.69 -14.49
N ILE A 62 2.93 16.63 -13.83
CA ILE A 62 3.65 15.98 -12.72
C ILE A 62 4.98 15.38 -13.21
N ALA A 63 4.98 14.70 -14.36
CA ALA A 63 6.20 14.14 -14.95
C ALA A 63 7.24 15.24 -15.23
N ALA A 64 6.83 16.33 -15.88
CA ALA A 64 7.72 17.47 -16.15
C ALA A 64 8.25 18.09 -14.85
N ALA A 65 7.40 18.26 -13.84
CA ALA A 65 7.81 18.77 -12.53
C ALA A 65 8.82 17.87 -11.82
N MET A 66 8.73 16.54 -11.98
CA MET A 66 9.73 15.59 -11.48
C MET A 66 11.05 15.70 -12.25
N GLU A 67 11.01 15.80 -13.59
CA GLU A 67 12.20 15.99 -14.43
C GLU A 67 12.95 17.29 -14.10
N GLU A 68 12.23 18.40 -13.90
CA GLU A 68 12.81 19.69 -13.49
C GLU A 68 13.54 19.61 -12.14
N ARG A 69 13.16 18.67 -11.30
CA ARG A 69 13.80 18.36 -10.01
C ARG A 69 14.96 17.37 -10.15
N GLY A 70 15.31 16.98 -11.37
CA GLY A 70 16.46 16.11 -11.67
C GLY A 70 16.20 14.64 -11.40
N LEU A 71 14.95 14.19 -11.32
CA LEU A 71 14.59 12.80 -11.17
C LEU A 71 14.62 12.06 -12.52
N SER A 72 14.93 10.77 -12.49
CA SER A 72 14.71 9.87 -13.63
C SER A 72 13.23 9.51 -13.66
N VAL A 73 12.49 9.94 -14.72
CA VAL A 73 11.03 9.82 -14.75
C VAL A 73 10.58 8.71 -15.69
N SER A 74 9.60 7.94 -15.25
CA SER A 74 8.86 6.96 -16.04
C SER A 74 7.36 7.01 -15.75
N THR A 75 6.56 6.51 -16.69
CA THR A 75 5.10 6.47 -16.55
C THR A 75 4.62 5.03 -16.71
N GLY A 76 4.03 4.49 -15.64
CA GLY A 76 3.38 3.18 -15.64
C GLY A 76 1.90 3.33 -15.99
N ARG A 77 1.52 3.05 -17.23
CA ARG A 77 0.12 3.12 -17.70
C ARG A 77 -0.58 1.79 -17.43
N PHE A 78 -1.83 1.86 -17.01
CA PHE A 78 -2.64 0.68 -16.75
C PHE A 78 -4.12 0.94 -17.00
N ALA A 79 -4.85 -0.14 -17.29
CA ALA A 79 -6.30 -0.14 -17.32
C ALA A 79 -6.83 -1.00 -16.18
N TYR A 80 -7.97 -0.65 -15.65
CA TYR A 80 -8.62 -1.39 -14.59
C TYR A 80 -10.14 -1.35 -14.73
N THR A 81 -10.80 -2.34 -14.13
CA THR A 81 -12.26 -2.41 -14.08
C THR A 81 -12.74 -1.84 -12.78
N ASN A 82 -13.73 -0.97 -12.87
CA ASN A 82 -14.41 -0.45 -11.70
C ASN A 82 -15.91 -0.57 -11.90
N CYS A 83 -16.59 -1.23 -10.97
CA CYS A 83 -18.04 -1.46 -11.04
C CYS A 83 -18.87 -0.18 -10.84
N TYR A 84 -18.25 0.92 -10.43
CA TYR A 84 -18.92 2.21 -10.24
C TYR A 84 -19.03 3.03 -11.54
N PHE A 85 -18.39 2.59 -12.64
CA PHE A 85 -18.38 3.30 -13.90
C PHE A 85 -19.15 2.54 -15.00
N ASP A 86 -19.69 3.28 -15.95
CA ASP A 86 -20.29 2.76 -17.18
C ASP A 86 -19.67 3.51 -18.39
N PRO A 87 -18.76 2.89 -19.15
CA PRO A 87 -18.29 1.50 -19.05
C PRO A 87 -17.40 1.26 -17.82
N PRO A 88 -17.34 0.03 -17.31
CA PRO A 88 -16.59 -0.26 -16.07
C PRO A 88 -15.07 -0.37 -16.26
N LEU A 89 -14.53 0.04 -17.39
CA LEU A 89 -13.09 0.14 -17.64
C LEU A 89 -12.60 1.58 -17.53
N ALA A 90 -11.52 1.75 -16.84
CA ALA A 90 -10.84 3.01 -16.75
C ALA A 90 -9.36 2.86 -17.07
N LEU A 91 -8.80 3.89 -17.65
CA LEU A 91 -7.36 4.02 -17.91
C LEU A 91 -6.77 4.96 -16.88
N SER A 92 -5.63 4.62 -16.32
CA SER A 92 -4.86 5.50 -15.46
C SER A 92 -3.37 5.33 -15.67
N SER A 93 -2.58 6.11 -14.96
CA SER A 93 -1.13 5.99 -14.97
C SER A 93 -0.56 6.35 -13.60
N ASN A 94 0.55 5.69 -13.24
CA ASN A 94 1.40 6.12 -12.16
C ASN A 94 2.58 6.90 -12.74
N ILE A 95 2.94 8.02 -12.14
CA ILE A 95 4.11 8.80 -12.52
C ILE A 95 5.19 8.54 -11.49
N ILE A 96 6.31 7.98 -11.92
CA ILE A 96 7.38 7.51 -11.08
C ILE A 96 8.64 8.34 -11.35
N GLY A 97 9.10 9.08 -10.35
CA GLY A 97 10.37 9.77 -10.36
C GLY A 97 11.36 9.06 -9.43
N VAL A 98 12.57 8.81 -9.88
CA VAL A 98 13.59 8.12 -9.09
C VAL A 98 14.81 9.00 -8.93
N ARG A 99 15.23 9.16 -7.67
CA ARG A 99 16.53 9.65 -7.28
C ARG A 99 17.39 8.45 -6.89
N GLU A 100 18.34 8.10 -7.75
CA GLU A 100 19.23 6.99 -7.50
C GLU A 100 20.18 7.27 -6.33
N GLY A 101 20.38 6.27 -5.49
CA GLY A 101 21.36 6.22 -4.41
C GLY A 101 22.53 5.27 -4.71
N GLU A 102 23.41 5.10 -3.74
CA GLU A 102 24.59 4.22 -3.84
C GLU A 102 24.32 2.81 -3.27
N THR A 103 23.24 2.67 -2.48
CA THR A 103 22.84 1.40 -1.85
C THR A 103 21.59 0.83 -2.51
N ASP A 104 21.28 -0.42 -2.23
CA ASP A 104 20.06 -1.10 -2.66
C ASP A 104 18.84 -0.79 -1.77
N ARG A 105 19.02 0.02 -0.73
CA ARG A 105 17.92 0.46 0.16
C ARG A 105 17.04 1.47 -0.55
N ILE A 106 15.74 1.34 -0.37
CA ILE A 106 14.72 2.15 -1.04
C ILE A 106 13.82 2.82 -0.01
N VAL A 107 13.56 4.10 -0.19
CA VAL A 107 12.44 4.81 0.44
C VAL A 107 11.47 5.24 -0.65
N ILE A 108 10.18 5.05 -0.40
CA ILE A 108 9.11 5.48 -1.31
C ILE A 108 8.35 6.62 -0.66
N ILE A 109 8.13 7.68 -1.41
CA ILE A 109 7.26 8.79 -1.04
C ILE A 109 6.15 8.85 -2.08
N SER A 110 4.90 8.77 -1.66
CA SER A 110 3.76 8.70 -2.56
C SER A 110 2.64 9.67 -2.20
N ALA A 111 1.88 10.06 -3.21
CA ALA A 111 0.61 10.74 -3.12
C ALA A 111 -0.21 10.37 -4.35
N HIS A 112 -1.52 10.23 -4.24
CA HIS A 112 -2.34 10.07 -5.44
C HIS A 112 -2.64 11.41 -6.10
N TYR A 113 -2.90 11.41 -7.40
CA TYR A 113 -3.19 12.65 -8.13
C TYR A 113 -4.59 12.68 -8.75
N ASP A 114 -5.29 11.56 -8.78
CA ASP A 114 -6.69 11.50 -9.20
C ASP A 114 -7.61 12.10 -8.14
N THR A 115 -8.88 12.32 -8.50
CA THR A 115 -9.93 12.88 -7.64
C THR A 115 -11.25 12.18 -7.89
N VAL A 116 -12.21 12.32 -6.99
CA VAL A 116 -13.61 12.04 -7.31
C VAL A 116 -14.18 13.10 -8.27
N PRO A 117 -15.24 12.78 -9.05
CA PRO A 117 -15.87 13.76 -9.94
C PRO A 117 -16.46 14.96 -9.17
N GLY A 118 -16.30 16.17 -9.72
CA GLY A 118 -16.94 17.38 -9.21
C GLY A 118 -16.23 18.10 -8.06
N THR A 119 -15.03 17.65 -7.69
CA THR A 119 -14.17 18.33 -6.73
C THR A 119 -12.93 18.91 -7.43
N PRO A 120 -12.41 20.06 -7.02
CA PRO A 120 -11.08 20.49 -7.40
C PRO A 120 -9.96 19.62 -6.82
N GLY A 121 -10.18 18.94 -5.68
CA GLY A 121 -9.26 18.03 -5.04
C GLY A 121 -7.98 18.69 -4.57
N ALA A 122 -8.09 19.82 -3.88
CA ALA A 122 -6.92 20.58 -3.46
C ALA A 122 -6.21 19.90 -2.29
N ASP A 123 -6.94 19.53 -1.24
CA ASP A 123 -6.42 18.75 -0.12
C ASP A 123 -6.34 17.27 -0.51
N ASP A 124 -7.28 16.81 -1.32
CA ASP A 124 -7.45 15.42 -1.77
C ASP A 124 -7.28 15.30 -3.30
N ASN A 125 -6.05 15.21 -3.89
CA ASN A 125 -4.80 15.20 -3.15
C ASN A 125 -3.71 15.99 -3.91
N ALA A 126 -4.07 17.17 -4.48
CA ALA A 126 -3.11 18.04 -5.18
C ALA A 126 -2.00 18.56 -4.23
N ALA A 127 -2.36 18.91 -2.97
CA ALA A 127 -1.40 19.35 -1.98
C ALA A 127 -0.42 18.25 -1.57
N GLY A 128 -0.88 16.98 -1.48
CA GLY A 128 -0.01 15.83 -1.25
C GLY A 128 1.02 15.67 -2.37
N VAL A 129 0.59 15.74 -3.63
CA VAL A 129 1.49 15.69 -4.79
C VAL A 129 2.47 16.87 -4.79
N ALA A 130 1.99 18.10 -4.56
CA ALA A 130 2.84 19.30 -4.52
C ALA A 130 3.88 19.21 -3.39
N THR A 131 3.47 18.71 -2.21
CA THR A 131 4.36 18.47 -1.07
C THR A 131 5.40 17.40 -1.39
N MET A 132 5.02 16.30 -2.01
CA MET A 132 5.95 15.25 -2.50
C MET A 132 6.99 15.84 -3.48
N LEU A 133 6.56 16.68 -4.40
CA LEU A 133 7.46 17.36 -5.35
C LEU A 133 8.41 18.33 -4.65
N GLU A 134 7.97 19.03 -3.61
CA GLU A 134 8.86 19.88 -2.80
C GLU A 134 9.87 19.05 -2.00
N VAL A 135 9.46 17.90 -1.44
CA VAL A 135 10.40 16.91 -0.84
C VAL A 135 11.43 16.44 -1.86
N ALA A 136 11.01 16.16 -3.10
CA ALA A 136 11.92 15.77 -4.17
C ALA A 136 12.99 16.85 -4.44
N ARG A 137 12.59 18.13 -4.46
CA ARG A 137 13.52 19.26 -4.62
C ARG A 137 14.56 19.29 -3.48
N ILE A 138 14.12 19.15 -2.25
CA ILE A 138 14.98 19.17 -1.07
C ILE A 138 15.96 17.99 -1.12
N LEU A 139 15.45 16.78 -1.32
CA LEU A 139 16.26 15.56 -1.29
C LEU A 139 17.21 15.44 -2.49
N ASN A 140 16.87 16.04 -3.65
CA ASN A 140 17.80 16.06 -4.77
C ASN A 140 19.05 16.93 -4.49
N ALA A 141 18.92 17.95 -3.64
CA ALA A 141 20.03 18.77 -3.17
C ALA A 141 20.79 18.17 -1.97
N THR A 142 20.29 17.07 -1.40
CA THR A 142 20.81 16.45 -0.18
C THR A 142 21.61 15.19 -0.52
N PRO A 143 22.83 14.99 -0.01
CA PRO A 143 23.56 13.73 -0.17
C PRO A 143 22.79 12.60 0.55
N LEU A 144 22.46 11.54 -0.18
CA LEU A 144 21.80 10.34 0.34
C LEU A 144 22.43 9.10 -0.31
N ASN A 145 22.58 8.03 0.46
CA ASN A 145 23.08 6.74 -0.03
C ASN A 145 21.95 5.85 -0.55
N GLN A 146 20.74 5.99 0.01
CA GLN A 146 19.59 5.21 -0.39
C GLN A 146 18.89 5.81 -1.62
N THR A 147 18.26 4.95 -2.41
CA THR A 147 17.41 5.33 -3.55
C THR A 147 16.06 5.83 -3.05
N VAL A 148 15.55 6.92 -3.62
CA VAL A 148 14.24 7.46 -3.27
C VAL A 148 13.32 7.44 -4.50
N TYR A 149 12.19 6.77 -4.36
CA TYR A 149 11.10 6.79 -5.33
C TYR A 149 10.07 7.83 -4.93
N PHE A 150 9.66 8.65 -5.88
CA PHE A 150 8.55 9.59 -5.77
C PHE A 150 7.45 9.13 -6.70
N ILE A 151 6.31 8.73 -6.17
CA ILE A 151 5.26 8.11 -6.99
C ILE A 151 3.96 8.87 -6.83
N ALA A 152 3.49 9.48 -7.94
CA ALA A 152 2.13 9.99 -8.01
C ALA A 152 1.22 8.87 -8.55
N PHE A 153 0.40 8.29 -7.68
CA PHE A 153 -0.52 7.23 -8.04
C PHE A 153 -1.79 7.76 -8.70
N GLY A 154 -2.29 7.02 -9.68
CA GLY A 154 -3.61 7.26 -10.24
C GLY A 154 -4.56 6.12 -9.87
N GLY A 155 -5.86 6.42 -9.68
CA GLY A 155 -6.86 5.41 -9.35
C GLY A 155 -6.85 5.01 -7.88
N GLU A 156 -6.46 5.90 -6.98
CA GLU A 156 -6.63 5.75 -5.55
C GLU A 156 -8.11 5.75 -5.20
N GLU A 157 -8.84 6.76 -5.67
CA GLU A 157 -10.26 7.03 -5.44
C GLU A 157 -11.20 5.92 -5.93
N THR A 158 -10.67 5.00 -6.68
CA THR A 158 -11.42 3.88 -7.27
C THR A 158 -11.05 2.53 -6.67
N GLY A 159 -10.19 2.52 -5.66
CA GLY A 159 -9.83 1.33 -4.89
C GLY A 159 -8.35 1.02 -4.87
N LEU A 160 -7.48 2.03 -4.84
CA LEU A 160 -6.02 1.89 -4.74
C LEU A 160 -5.40 1.16 -5.95
N ASP A 161 -6.02 1.30 -7.13
CA ASP A 161 -5.66 0.50 -8.30
C ASP A 161 -4.22 0.78 -8.76
N GLY A 162 -3.78 2.05 -8.67
CA GLY A 162 -2.44 2.45 -9.05
C GLY A 162 -1.35 1.85 -8.17
N SER A 163 -1.47 1.97 -6.87
CA SER A 163 -0.47 1.44 -5.94
C SER A 163 -0.42 -0.08 -5.96
N ARG A 164 -1.57 -0.75 -6.01
CA ARG A 164 -1.67 -2.22 -6.15
C ARG A 164 -1.01 -2.69 -7.43
N ARG A 165 -1.29 -2.01 -8.55
CA ARG A 165 -0.70 -2.34 -9.84
C ARG A 165 0.83 -2.17 -9.80
N TRP A 166 1.31 -1.04 -9.30
CA TRP A 166 2.74 -0.77 -9.23
C TRP A 166 3.47 -1.82 -8.40
N LEU A 167 2.94 -2.18 -7.23
CA LEU A 167 3.51 -3.20 -6.37
C LEU A 167 3.52 -4.58 -7.02
N ALA A 168 2.44 -4.95 -7.71
CA ALA A 168 2.37 -6.22 -8.44
C ALA A 168 3.42 -6.30 -9.57
N ASP A 169 3.76 -5.17 -10.19
CA ASP A 169 4.75 -5.08 -11.26
C ASP A 169 6.20 -5.02 -10.76
N ASN A 170 6.42 -4.68 -9.48
CA ASN A 170 7.73 -4.46 -8.90
C ASN A 170 8.00 -5.32 -7.64
N PRO A 171 7.76 -6.64 -7.65
CA PRO A 171 7.89 -7.49 -6.46
C PRO A 171 9.33 -7.59 -5.93
N ASP A 172 10.32 -7.37 -6.78
CA ASP A 172 11.74 -7.36 -6.44
C ASP A 172 12.16 -6.16 -5.59
N LEU A 173 11.34 -5.09 -5.55
CA LEU A 173 11.59 -3.92 -4.71
C LEU A 173 11.08 -4.11 -3.27
N HIS A 174 10.14 -5.02 -3.01
CA HIS A 174 9.50 -5.15 -1.71
C HIS A 174 10.49 -5.36 -0.58
N GLY A 175 11.40 -6.35 -0.73
CA GLY A 175 12.40 -6.66 0.30
C GLY A 175 13.49 -5.60 0.49
N ARG A 176 13.63 -4.67 -0.46
CA ARG A 176 14.60 -3.58 -0.45
C ARG A 176 14.01 -2.28 0.08
N THR A 177 12.68 -2.18 0.13
CA THR A 177 11.98 -0.99 0.59
C THR A 177 11.98 -0.92 2.11
N VAL A 178 12.64 0.09 2.64
CA VAL A 178 12.75 0.37 4.08
C VAL A 178 11.41 0.86 4.63
N VAL A 179 10.80 1.81 3.90
CA VAL A 179 9.50 2.39 4.23
C VAL A 179 8.88 3.04 3.02
N ALA A 180 7.55 2.99 2.93
CA ALA A 180 6.74 3.85 2.07
C ALA A 180 6.05 4.92 2.94
N ILE A 181 6.10 6.18 2.52
CA ILE A 181 5.47 7.31 3.17
C ILE A 181 4.40 7.86 2.23
N ASN A 182 3.14 7.66 2.58
CA ASN A 182 1.99 8.13 1.81
C ASN A 182 1.50 9.46 2.36
N LEU A 183 1.38 10.47 1.49
CA LEU A 183 0.88 11.81 1.79
C LEU A 183 -0.53 11.94 1.21
N ASP A 184 -1.51 12.12 2.08
CA ASP A 184 -2.90 12.08 1.66
C ASP A 184 -3.78 12.94 2.57
N CYS A 185 -4.35 14.04 2.02
CA CYS A 185 -5.11 15.03 2.77
C CYS A 185 -4.29 15.69 3.88
N ILE A 186 -3.28 16.50 3.54
CA ILE A 186 -2.26 16.99 4.50
C ILE A 186 -2.31 18.49 4.78
N ALA A 187 -3.28 19.22 4.24
CA ALA A 187 -3.21 20.69 4.23
C ALA A 187 -4.48 21.43 4.65
N SER A 188 -5.57 20.76 5.05
CA SER A 188 -6.84 21.45 5.37
C SER A 188 -6.96 21.96 6.80
N GLY A 189 -6.07 21.57 7.71
CA GLY A 189 -6.14 21.89 9.13
C GLY A 189 -4.90 22.50 9.75
N ASP A 190 -4.62 22.15 10.99
CA ASP A 190 -3.50 22.67 11.78
C ASP A 190 -2.59 21.58 12.37
N ARG A 191 -2.93 20.30 12.19
CA ARG A 191 -2.20 19.18 12.75
C ARG A 191 -2.13 17.98 11.81
N LEU A 192 -0.94 17.44 11.69
CA LEU A 192 -0.67 16.19 10.99
C LEU A 192 -0.80 15.00 11.94
N LEU A 193 -1.44 13.96 11.48
CA LEU A 193 -1.47 12.65 12.09
C LEU A 193 -0.53 11.74 11.30
N ILE A 194 0.32 10.99 12.01
CA ILE A 194 1.17 9.97 11.40
C ILE A 194 0.77 8.62 11.96
N THR A 195 0.46 7.68 11.07
CA THR A 195 0.10 6.31 11.43
C THR A 195 1.11 5.31 10.91
N ALA A 196 1.42 4.33 11.76
CA ALA A 196 2.20 3.16 11.41
C ALA A 196 1.54 1.91 12.02
N LEU A 197 1.81 0.74 11.45
CA LEU A 197 1.49 -0.51 12.17
C LEU A 197 2.35 -0.60 13.44
N PRO A 198 1.85 -1.20 14.53
CA PRO A 198 2.60 -1.33 15.79
C PRO A 198 3.99 -1.93 15.62
N GLN A 199 4.15 -2.95 14.77
CA GLN A 199 5.44 -3.56 14.46
C GLN A 199 6.43 -2.61 13.77
N HIS A 200 5.95 -1.58 13.09
CA HIS A 200 6.77 -0.59 12.39
C HIS A 200 7.03 0.67 13.24
N ARG A 201 6.58 0.67 14.52
CA ARG A 201 6.69 1.82 15.43
C ARG A 201 8.12 2.38 15.54
N GLY A 202 9.13 1.49 15.48
CA GLY A 202 10.55 1.90 15.55
C GLY A 202 10.98 2.85 14.43
N ILE A 203 10.31 2.80 13.27
CA ILE A 203 10.61 3.71 12.14
C ILE A 203 10.18 5.15 12.48
N LEU A 204 9.17 5.34 13.34
CA LEU A 204 8.74 6.67 13.76
C LEU A 204 9.82 7.41 14.58
N ASP A 205 10.80 6.69 15.15
CA ASP A 205 11.91 7.32 15.85
C ASP A 205 12.86 8.09 14.91
N ALA A 206 12.78 7.86 13.59
CA ALA A 206 13.47 8.64 12.57
C ALA A 206 12.79 9.98 12.26
N LEU A 207 11.55 10.20 12.73
CA LEU A 207 10.84 11.45 12.51
C LEU A 207 11.50 12.60 13.26
N PRO A 208 11.75 13.74 12.60
CA PRO A 208 12.20 14.92 13.31
C PRO A 208 11.10 15.43 14.27
N PRO A 209 11.47 15.94 15.45
CA PRO A 209 10.50 16.51 16.38
C PRO A 209 9.73 17.66 15.74
N SER A 210 8.41 17.62 15.78
CA SER A 210 7.54 18.70 15.33
C SER A 210 6.37 18.89 16.29
N ALA A 211 5.97 20.16 16.50
CA ALA A 211 4.81 20.51 17.30
C ALA A 211 3.47 20.27 16.60
N CYS A 212 3.51 20.13 15.24
CA CYS A 212 2.31 19.91 14.42
C CYS A 212 2.00 18.44 14.20
N VAL A 213 2.86 17.54 14.67
CA VAL A 213 2.69 16.09 14.50
C VAL A 213 2.11 15.46 15.75
N GLU A 214 1.08 14.65 15.55
CA GLU A 214 0.54 13.73 16.55
C GLU A 214 0.72 12.31 16.03
N GLU A 215 1.46 11.47 16.77
CA GLU A 215 1.51 10.04 16.48
C GLU A 215 0.18 9.42 16.88
N THR A 216 -0.49 8.83 15.93
CA THR A 216 -1.67 8.04 16.23
C THR A 216 -1.27 6.57 16.15
N PRO A 217 -1.30 5.84 17.29
CA PRO A 217 -1.22 4.38 17.23
C PRO A 217 -2.32 3.94 16.28
N ALA A 218 -1.95 3.19 15.24
CA ALA A 218 -2.91 2.78 14.24
C ALA A 218 -4.05 2.01 14.92
N GLN A 219 -5.16 2.69 15.14
CA GLN A 219 -6.44 2.02 15.15
C GLN A 219 -6.70 1.71 13.68
N LEU A 220 -6.30 0.51 13.29
CA LEU A 220 -6.12 0.05 11.92
C LEU A 220 -7.31 0.30 11.00
N LEU A 221 -8.52 0.36 11.52
CA LEU A 221 -9.75 0.51 10.76
C LEU A 221 -10.08 1.97 10.46
N ASP A 222 -9.73 2.91 11.33
CA ASP A 222 -10.09 4.31 11.17
C ASP A 222 -9.05 5.10 10.36
N ALA A 223 -7.81 4.61 10.30
CA ALA A 223 -6.68 5.33 9.74
C ALA A 223 -6.19 4.79 8.40
N ALA A 224 -6.58 3.58 8.01
CA ALA A 224 -6.12 2.94 6.79
C ALA A 224 -7.13 3.20 5.66
N ARG A 225 -6.91 4.26 4.87
CA ARG A 225 -7.81 4.64 3.78
C ARG A 225 -7.10 5.08 2.49
N GLY A 226 -5.76 5.01 2.42
CA GLY A 226 -5.01 5.45 1.27
C GLY A 226 -4.04 4.38 0.74
N ASP A 227 -3.17 4.78 -0.15
CA ASP A 227 -2.22 3.90 -0.84
C ASP A 227 -1.24 3.15 0.10
N GLU A 228 -1.07 3.60 1.36
CA GLU A 228 -0.27 2.89 2.36
C GLU A 228 -0.78 1.48 2.63
N ILE A 229 -2.07 1.22 2.41
CA ILE A 229 -2.67 -0.11 2.56
C ILE A 229 -2.05 -1.11 1.59
N SER A 230 -1.85 -0.68 0.34
CA SER A 230 -1.26 -1.52 -0.69
C SER A 230 0.16 -1.95 -0.32
N PHE A 231 0.95 -1.03 0.24
CA PHE A 231 2.30 -1.31 0.72
C PHE A 231 2.30 -2.26 1.92
N ARG A 232 1.40 -2.05 2.88
CA ARG A 232 1.23 -2.95 4.04
C ARG A 232 0.86 -4.36 3.61
N ALA A 233 -0.05 -4.48 2.64
CA ALA A 233 -0.44 -5.77 2.06
C ALA A 233 0.72 -6.49 1.34
N ALA A 234 1.68 -5.73 0.81
CA ALA A 234 2.91 -6.26 0.21
C ALA A 234 4.01 -6.56 1.24
N GLY A 235 3.74 -6.42 2.55
CA GLY A 235 4.72 -6.61 3.62
C GLY A 235 5.77 -5.50 3.73
N ILE A 236 5.51 -4.34 3.14
CA ILE A 236 6.37 -3.16 3.20
C ILE A 236 5.93 -2.27 4.38
N PRO A 237 6.86 -1.86 5.27
CA PRO A 237 6.55 -0.86 6.26
C PRO A 237 5.98 0.40 5.61
N ALA A 238 4.81 0.87 6.06
CA ALA A 238 4.21 2.06 5.48
C ALA A 238 3.66 3.00 6.55
N LEU A 239 3.97 4.29 6.36
CA LEU A 239 3.44 5.41 7.12
C LEU A 239 2.38 6.12 6.28
N ARG A 240 1.29 6.55 6.88
CA ARG A 240 0.40 7.56 6.31
C ARG A 240 0.55 8.85 7.09
N ILE A 241 0.71 9.94 6.37
CA ILE A 241 0.64 11.30 6.91
C ILE A 241 -0.62 11.94 6.35
N TYR A 242 -1.49 12.38 7.23
CA TYR A 242 -2.77 13.00 6.88
C TYR A 242 -3.17 14.04 7.93
N GLU A 243 -4.20 14.80 7.65
CA GLU A 243 -4.72 15.82 8.54
C GLU A 243 -6.02 15.33 9.19
N ARG A 244 -6.26 15.72 10.45
CA ARG A 244 -7.37 15.21 11.27
C ARG A 244 -8.75 15.60 10.73
N ASP A 245 -8.89 16.83 10.25
CA ASP A 245 -10.19 17.44 9.96
C ASP A 245 -10.52 17.50 8.46
N SER A 246 -9.72 16.83 7.61
CA SER A 246 -9.86 16.79 6.15
C SER A 246 -11.26 16.40 5.66
N HIS A 247 -11.95 15.52 6.39
CA HIS A 247 -13.29 15.04 6.04
C HIS A 247 -14.37 16.13 5.87
N ALA A 248 -14.09 17.35 6.33
CA ALA A 248 -15.07 18.43 6.20
C ALA A 248 -15.18 18.99 4.78
N ILE A 249 -14.13 18.88 3.98
CA ILE A 249 -14.06 19.52 2.64
C ILE A 249 -13.80 18.53 1.49
N ILE A 250 -13.08 17.44 1.74
CA ILE A 250 -12.75 16.45 0.69
C ILE A 250 -14.00 15.90 0.02
N HIS A 251 -13.86 15.46 -1.23
CA HIS A 251 -14.97 14.94 -2.06
C HIS A 251 -16.12 15.95 -2.29
N THR A 252 -15.85 17.23 -2.07
CA THR A 252 -16.84 18.31 -2.29
C THR A 252 -16.25 19.43 -3.18
N PRO A 253 -17.12 20.29 -3.78
CA PRO A 253 -16.66 21.48 -4.50
C PRO A 253 -15.94 22.51 -3.62
N ASP A 254 -15.92 22.31 -2.31
CA ASP A 254 -15.26 23.19 -1.34
C ASP A 254 -13.80 22.80 -1.07
N ASP A 255 -13.34 21.69 -1.60
CA ASP A 255 -11.93 21.27 -1.58
C ASP A 255 -11.11 22.07 -2.60
N ARG A 256 -10.77 23.31 -2.20
CA ARG A 256 -10.16 24.33 -3.05
C ARG A 256 -8.83 24.83 -2.49
N PRO A 257 -7.89 25.23 -3.34
CA PRO A 257 -6.58 25.73 -2.94
C PRO A 257 -6.61 26.86 -1.91
N GLU A 258 -7.60 27.76 -2.00
CA GLU A 258 -7.71 28.94 -1.10
C GLU A 258 -8.08 28.57 0.33
N ARG A 259 -8.45 27.32 0.59
CA ARG A 259 -8.82 26.83 1.92
C ARG A 259 -7.68 26.15 2.67
N LEU A 260 -6.54 25.96 2.02
CA LEU A 260 -5.47 25.13 2.53
C LEU A 260 -4.45 25.93 3.38
N ASN A 261 -3.81 25.21 4.28
CA ASN A 261 -2.73 25.67 5.13
C ASN A 261 -1.38 25.23 4.56
N TYR A 262 -0.83 26.00 3.64
CA TYR A 262 0.43 25.68 2.99
C TYR A 262 1.64 25.72 3.93
N THR A 263 1.52 26.39 5.08
CA THR A 263 2.54 26.32 6.12
C THR A 263 2.60 24.91 6.72
N LEU A 264 1.45 24.27 6.96
CA LEU A 264 1.37 22.89 7.43
C LEU A 264 1.92 21.92 6.39
N ALA A 265 1.57 22.12 5.10
CA ALA A 265 2.11 21.33 3.98
C ALA A 265 3.64 21.44 3.87
N ALA A 266 4.19 22.64 4.03
CA ALA A 266 5.64 22.84 4.04
C ALA A 266 6.31 22.18 5.26
N GLU A 267 5.67 22.22 6.41
CA GLU A 267 6.15 21.50 7.60
C GLU A 267 6.12 19.98 7.37
N CYS A 268 5.06 19.46 6.73
CA CYS A 268 4.98 18.06 6.30
C CYS A 268 6.17 17.71 5.38
N ALA A 269 6.47 18.52 4.39
CA ALA A 269 7.62 18.30 3.50
C ALA A 269 8.95 18.26 4.27
N GLY A 270 9.15 19.15 5.23
CA GLY A 270 10.32 19.17 6.11
C GLY A 270 10.44 17.89 6.96
N ILE A 271 9.33 17.43 7.53
CA ILE A 271 9.26 16.19 8.31
C ILE A 271 9.62 14.98 7.45
N VAL A 272 9.02 14.86 6.27
CA VAL A 272 9.30 13.75 5.34
C VAL A 272 10.76 13.77 4.90
N ALA A 273 11.28 14.91 4.47
CA ALA A 273 12.68 15.03 4.08
C ALA A 273 13.63 14.69 5.22
N GLY A 274 13.37 15.22 6.44
CA GLY A 274 14.14 14.90 7.63
C GLY A 274 14.10 13.41 8.01
N THR A 275 12.94 12.77 7.86
CA THR A 275 12.78 11.32 8.07
C THR A 275 13.65 10.52 7.10
N VAL A 276 13.62 10.86 5.80
CA VAL A 276 14.46 10.19 4.79
C VAL A 276 15.95 10.34 5.11
N VAL A 277 16.39 11.53 5.52
CA VAL A 277 17.77 11.76 5.94
C VAL A 277 18.12 10.96 7.20
N GLY A 278 17.22 10.91 8.17
CA GLY A 278 17.40 10.11 9.39
C GLY A 278 17.55 8.61 9.09
N LEU A 279 16.73 8.09 8.18
CA LEU A 279 16.81 6.69 7.71
C LEU A 279 18.09 6.39 6.93
N ASP A 280 18.67 7.39 6.25
CA ASP A 280 19.92 7.23 5.48
C ASP A 280 21.17 7.20 6.36
N ALA A 281 21.11 7.74 7.57
CA ALA A 281 22.25 7.84 8.46
C ALA A 281 22.84 6.47 8.86
N GLY A 282 22.08 5.40 8.63
CA GLY A 282 22.46 4.04 9.01
C GLY A 282 22.42 3.84 10.53
N GLY A 283 22.39 2.61 10.97
CA GLY A 283 22.41 2.23 12.39
C GLY A 283 22.76 0.76 12.51
N ASP A 284 23.05 0.33 13.74
CA ASP A 284 23.26 -1.07 14.04
C ASP A 284 21.98 -1.86 13.72
N GLU A 285 22.16 -3.05 13.14
CA GLU A 285 21.05 -3.97 12.95
C GLU A 285 20.46 -4.33 14.33
N PRO A 286 19.11 -4.27 14.49
CA PRO A 286 18.50 -4.71 15.72
C PRO A 286 18.74 -6.21 15.96
N GLU A 287 18.73 -6.64 17.21
CA GLU A 287 18.89 -8.04 17.59
C GLU A 287 17.56 -8.64 18.04
N ILE A 288 17.33 -9.92 17.72
CA ILE A 288 16.15 -10.67 18.17
C ILE A 288 16.58 -11.99 18.76
N ASP A 289 16.11 -12.26 19.97
CA ASP A 289 16.11 -13.60 20.56
C ASP A 289 14.84 -14.33 20.17
N LEU A 290 14.96 -15.52 19.58
CA LEU A 290 13.85 -16.39 19.17
C LEU A 290 14.11 -17.83 19.62
N SER A 291 13.14 -18.42 20.34
CA SER A 291 13.18 -19.84 20.69
C SER A 291 11.79 -20.49 20.66
N ILE A 292 11.74 -21.81 20.49
CA ILE A 292 10.50 -22.59 20.55
C ILE A 292 10.68 -23.68 21.60
N GLU A 293 9.85 -23.66 22.62
CA GLU A 293 9.87 -24.66 23.71
C GLU A 293 8.46 -25.18 23.97
N ASN A 294 8.27 -26.50 23.89
CA ASN A 294 6.98 -27.16 24.14
C ASN A 294 5.81 -26.52 23.34
N GLY A 295 6.03 -26.21 22.07
CA GLY A 295 5.04 -25.59 21.20
C GLY A 295 4.77 -24.10 21.46
N THR A 296 5.50 -23.48 22.38
CA THR A 296 5.44 -22.04 22.63
C THR A 296 6.68 -21.38 22.05
N VAL A 297 6.46 -20.35 21.26
CA VAL A 297 7.47 -19.47 20.70
C VAL A 297 7.73 -18.34 21.70
N PHE A 298 8.98 -18.09 22.01
CA PHE A 298 9.42 -16.94 22.81
C PHE A 298 10.28 -16.05 21.94
N PHE A 299 10.06 -14.74 22.04
CA PHE A 299 10.80 -13.74 21.29
C PHE A 299 11.00 -12.48 22.13
N ALA A 300 12.13 -11.84 21.94
CA ALA A 300 12.47 -10.60 22.61
C ALA A 300 13.53 -9.82 21.83
N THR A 301 13.59 -8.51 22.09
CA THR A 301 14.68 -7.64 21.67
C THR A 301 15.38 -7.07 22.89
N PRO A 302 16.71 -6.86 22.85
CA PRO A 302 17.46 -6.32 24.00
C PRO A 302 16.98 -4.94 24.48
N ASN A 303 16.43 -4.15 23.57
CA ASN A 303 15.96 -2.78 23.83
C ASN A 303 14.43 -2.69 24.02
N GLY A 304 13.71 -3.82 24.00
CA GLY A 304 12.23 -3.83 24.11
C GLY A 304 11.51 -3.33 22.85
N ALA A 305 12.18 -3.26 21.69
CA ALA A 305 11.52 -2.89 20.44
C ALA A 305 10.44 -3.92 20.07
N PRO A 306 9.35 -3.49 19.41
CA PRO A 306 8.29 -4.38 18.98
C PRO A 306 8.82 -5.49 18.06
N VAL A 307 8.31 -6.70 18.26
CA VAL A 307 8.63 -7.85 17.41
C VAL A 307 7.38 -8.31 16.70
N GLU A 308 7.39 -8.23 15.38
CA GLU A 308 6.39 -8.87 14.52
C GLU A 308 6.62 -10.38 14.50
N VAL A 309 5.59 -11.16 14.72
CA VAL A 309 5.66 -12.61 14.69
C VAL A 309 4.89 -13.13 13.48
N ILE A 310 5.57 -13.89 12.64
CA ILE A 310 5.01 -14.47 11.43
C ILE A 310 5.05 -16.00 11.58
N VAL A 311 3.90 -16.66 11.48
CA VAL A 311 3.76 -18.12 11.54
C VAL A 311 3.25 -18.63 10.21
N ASP A 312 4.02 -19.45 9.52
CA ASP A 312 3.69 -20.01 8.20
C ASP A 312 3.25 -18.96 7.17
N GLY A 313 3.88 -17.77 7.21
CA GLY A 313 3.56 -16.65 6.32
C GLY A 313 2.43 -15.74 6.81
N THR A 314 1.75 -16.07 7.91
CA THR A 314 0.75 -15.21 8.53
C THR A 314 1.39 -14.33 9.59
N SER A 315 1.42 -13.02 9.38
CA SER A 315 1.85 -12.06 10.40
C SER A 315 0.75 -11.89 11.46
N LEU A 316 1.14 -11.96 12.73
CA LEU A 316 0.28 -11.66 13.89
C LEU A 316 0.48 -10.23 14.39
N GLY A 317 1.30 -9.44 13.69
CA GLY A 317 1.72 -8.10 14.13
C GLY A 317 2.69 -8.14 15.31
N ALA A 318 2.82 -7.00 16.00
CA ALA A 318 3.72 -6.84 17.15
C ALA A 318 3.07 -7.40 18.42
N VAL A 319 3.31 -8.64 18.72
CA VAL A 319 2.74 -9.33 19.88
C VAL A 319 3.45 -8.90 21.19
N PRO A 320 2.80 -8.15 22.09
CA PRO A 320 3.48 -7.55 23.24
C PRO A 320 3.81 -8.54 24.36
N SER A 321 3.12 -9.70 24.41
CA SER A 321 3.35 -10.72 25.44
C SER A 321 4.71 -11.43 25.33
N GLY A 322 5.47 -11.21 24.26
CA GLY A 322 6.75 -11.86 24.00
C GLY A 322 6.66 -13.36 23.75
N SER A 323 5.44 -13.89 23.55
CA SER A 323 5.24 -15.30 23.23
C SER A 323 3.91 -15.59 22.54
N VAL A 324 3.91 -16.63 21.70
CA VAL A 324 2.69 -17.23 21.12
C VAL A 324 2.77 -18.75 21.23
N THR A 325 1.63 -19.43 21.27
CA THR A 325 1.61 -20.89 21.27
C THR A 325 1.07 -21.41 19.92
N LEU A 326 1.82 -22.30 19.30
CA LEU A 326 1.54 -22.84 17.96
C LEU A 326 0.40 -23.88 17.97
N PRO A 327 -0.40 -23.93 16.91
CA PRO A 327 -1.36 -25.02 16.69
C PRO A 327 -0.64 -26.36 16.52
N GLY A 328 -1.38 -27.47 16.44
CA GLY A 328 -0.76 -28.80 16.28
C GLY A 328 -0.14 -28.96 14.89
N GLY A 329 1.09 -29.43 14.82
CA GLY A 329 1.85 -29.62 13.59
C GLY A 329 3.23 -28.99 13.65
N VAL A 330 3.96 -29.08 12.54
CA VAL A 330 5.28 -28.42 12.40
C VAL A 330 5.08 -27.09 11.71
N HIS A 331 5.56 -26.02 12.35
CA HIS A 331 5.40 -24.64 11.88
C HIS A 331 6.75 -23.96 11.73
N THR A 332 6.84 -23.05 10.76
CA THR A 332 7.95 -22.13 10.60
C THR A 332 7.56 -20.78 11.18
N VAL A 333 8.40 -20.24 12.05
CA VAL A 333 8.19 -18.96 12.70
C VAL A 333 9.29 -18.02 12.31
N GLU A 334 8.93 -16.81 11.90
CA GLU A 334 9.83 -15.69 11.72
C GLU A 334 9.48 -14.62 12.75
N ALA A 335 10.50 -14.07 13.39
CA ALA A 335 10.40 -12.91 14.25
C ALA A 335 11.11 -11.74 13.57
N VAL A 336 10.44 -10.61 13.45
CA VAL A 336 10.95 -9.44 12.72
C VAL A 336 10.89 -8.22 13.62
N THR A 337 11.96 -7.43 13.66
CA THR A 337 11.96 -6.12 14.32
C THR A 337 12.62 -5.08 13.43
N TYR A 338 12.23 -3.82 13.62
CA TYR A 338 12.74 -2.70 12.87
C TYR A 338 13.43 -1.71 13.80
N GLY A 339 14.64 -1.33 13.44
CA GLY A 339 15.36 -0.26 14.12
C GLY A 339 14.95 1.13 13.65
N PRO A 340 15.41 2.19 14.35
CA PRO A 340 15.05 3.59 14.05
C PRO A 340 15.55 4.07 12.68
N THR A 341 16.48 3.35 12.05
CA THR A 341 16.96 3.63 10.69
C THR A 341 16.26 2.78 9.63
N GLY A 342 15.18 2.05 10.02
CA GLY A 342 14.53 1.08 9.18
C GLY A 342 15.38 -0.18 8.92
N ALA A 343 16.51 -0.34 9.61
CA ALA A 343 17.25 -1.59 9.62
C ALA A 343 16.35 -2.70 10.15
N LYS A 344 16.35 -3.84 9.46
CA LYS A 344 15.48 -4.98 9.74
C LYS A 344 16.32 -6.15 10.24
N ALA A 345 15.95 -6.73 11.37
CA ALA A 345 16.43 -8.05 11.78
C ALA A 345 15.33 -9.10 11.61
N VAL A 346 15.74 -10.30 11.21
CA VAL A 346 14.84 -11.45 11.07
C VAL A 346 15.49 -12.66 11.74
N ALA A 347 14.79 -13.27 12.68
CA ALA A 347 15.15 -14.56 13.25
C ALA A 347 14.12 -15.60 12.80
N THR A 348 14.58 -16.81 12.44
CA THR A 348 13.70 -17.89 11.98
C THR A 348 13.91 -19.14 12.80
N ALA A 349 12.83 -19.81 13.17
CA ALA A 349 12.84 -21.09 13.88
C ALA A 349 11.74 -22.02 13.34
N THR A 350 11.95 -23.32 13.46
CA THR A 350 10.96 -24.35 13.11
C THR A 350 10.72 -25.23 14.32
N GLY A 351 9.46 -25.48 14.65
CA GLY A 351 9.10 -26.30 15.82
C GLY A 351 7.74 -26.95 15.71
N GLU A 352 7.51 -27.94 16.58
CA GLU A 352 6.23 -28.66 16.68
C GLU A 352 5.30 -27.95 17.67
N GLY A 353 4.09 -27.64 17.24
CA GLY A 353 3.04 -27.03 18.04
C GLY A 353 2.23 -28.05 18.85
N VAL A 354 1.46 -27.57 19.82
CA VAL A 354 0.74 -28.42 20.81
C VAL A 354 -0.77 -28.51 20.57
N GLY A 355 -1.31 -27.77 19.60
CA GLY A 355 -2.74 -27.84 19.23
C GLY A 355 -3.67 -27.33 20.34
N ILE A 356 -3.77 -26.03 20.50
CA ILE A 356 -4.70 -25.39 21.45
C ILE A 356 -5.95 -24.93 20.68
N VAL A 357 -7.11 -25.21 21.26
CA VAL A 357 -8.40 -24.74 20.72
C VAL A 357 -9.04 -23.74 21.72
N PRO A 358 -9.81 -22.75 21.24
CA PRO A 358 -10.58 -21.88 22.10
C PRO A 358 -11.50 -22.69 23.01
N PRO A 359 -11.74 -22.24 24.26
CA PRO A 359 -12.70 -22.89 25.13
C PRO A 359 -14.11 -22.92 24.52
N ALA A 360 -14.82 -24.03 24.66
CA ALA A 360 -16.20 -24.17 24.17
C ALA A 360 -17.20 -23.65 25.22
N VAL A 361 -17.23 -22.35 25.45
CA VAL A 361 -18.16 -21.71 26.40
C VAL A 361 -18.88 -20.57 25.67
N SER A 362 -20.20 -20.63 25.63
CA SER A 362 -21.03 -19.50 25.17
C SER A 362 -21.22 -18.51 26.32
N GLY A 363 -20.78 -17.29 26.16
CA GLY A 363 -20.99 -16.23 27.16
C GLY A 363 -20.67 -14.84 26.58
N SER A 364 -21.33 -13.83 27.10
CA SER A 364 -21.30 -12.44 26.60
C SER A 364 -20.36 -11.54 27.40
N ALA A 365 -19.17 -12.02 27.78
CA ALA A 365 -18.22 -11.17 28.50
C ALA A 365 -17.25 -10.43 27.58
N VAL A 366 -17.13 -10.86 26.34
CA VAL A 366 -16.26 -10.31 25.32
C VAL A 366 -16.92 -10.44 23.95
N THR A 367 -16.72 -9.47 23.08
CA THR A 367 -17.27 -9.44 21.71
C THR A 367 -16.20 -8.98 20.72
N ILE A 368 -16.16 -9.58 19.54
CA ILE A 368 -15.38 -9.11 18.37
C ILE A 368 -16.24 -8.07 17.64
N PRO A 369 -15.89 -6.77 17.67
CA PRO A 369 -16.80 -5.70 17.21
C PRO A 369 -17.21 -5.78 15.74
N TRP A 370 -16.35 -6.36 14.90
CA TRP A 370 -16.57 -6.54 13.46
C TRP A 370 -17.11 -7.94 13.11
N GLY A 371 -17.17 -8.87 14.08
CA GLY A 371 -17.62 -10.25 13.86
C GLY A 371 -19.11 -10.35 13.56
N ASP A 372 -19.94 -9.48 14.15
CA ASP A 372 -21.39 -9.46 13.95
C ASP A 372 -21.82 -8.94 12.56
N GLU A 373 -20.91 -8.33 11.81
CA GLU A 373 -21.15 -7.80 10.46
C GLU A 373 -20.88 -8.83 9.37
N ILE A 374 -20.42 -10.03 9.72
CA ILE A 374 -20.02 -11.09 8.78
C ILE A 374 -20.96 -12.29 8.95
N GLU A 375 -21.78 -12.56 7.95
CA GLU A 375 -22.51 -13.83 7.87
C GLU A 375 -21.55 -14.99 7.55
N PRO A 376 -21.77 -16.21 8.08
CA PRO A 376 -20.91 -17.34 7.80
C PRO A 376 -20.78 -17.63 6.30
N GLY A 377 -19.60 -17.42 5.75
CA GLY A 377 -19.31 -17.62 4.33
C GLY A 377 -19.38 -16.35 3.47
N GLU A 378 -19.70 -15.22 4.07
CA GLU A 378 -19.58 -13.90 3.40
C GLU A 378 -18.17 -13.32 3.51
N ASP A 379 -17.87 -12.41 2.61
CA ASP A 379 -16.61 -11.68 2.59
C ASP A 379 -16.53 -10.73 3.79
N ILE A 380 -15.33 -10.53 4.33
CA ILE A 380 -15.07 -9.47 5.29
C ILE A 380 -15.57 -8.13 4.71
N PRO A 381 -16.07 -7.21 5.56
CA PRO A 381 -16.38 -5.86 5.12
C PRO A 381 -15.27 -5.29 4.23
N THR A 382 -15.64 -4.65 3.14
CA THR A 382 -14.71 -4.20 2.08
C THR A 382 -13.52 -3.41 2.63
N GLN A 383 -13.71 -2.66 3.70
CA GLN A 383 -12.65 -1.92 4.38
C GLN A 383 -11.58 -2.83 5.00
N LEU A 384 -11.96 -3.97 5.57
CA LEU A 384 -11.02 -4.97 6.11
C LEU A 384 -10.31 -5.71 4.98
N ALA A 385 -11.04 -6.09 3.94
CA ALA A 385 -10.46 -6.73 2.76
C ALA A 385 -9.45 -5.80 2.05
N LEU A 386 -9.72 -4.50 2.01
CA LEU A 386 -8.81 -3.50 1.44
C LEU A 386 -7.53 -3.33 2.27
N SER A 387 -7.61 -3.38 3.59
CA SER A 387 -6.43 -3.20 4.45
C SER A 387 -5.48 -4.39 4.44
N ALA A 388 -5.88 -5.55 3.92
CA ALA A 388 -5.17 -6.83 4.03
C ALA A 388 -4.74 -7.16 5.49
N ALA A 389 -5.27 -6.43 6.46
CA ALA A 389 -4.96 -6.55 7.87
C ALA A 389 -6.24 -6.77 8.66
N VAL A 390 -6.27 -7.82 9.44
CA VAL A 390 -7.42 -8.20 10.28
C VAL A 390 -7.17 -7.69 11.69
N PRO A 391 -7.98 -6.76 12.21
CA PRO A 391 -7.80 -6.26 13.57
C PRO A 391 -8.09 -7.37 14.57
N LEU A 392 -7.11 -7.67 15.40
CA LEU A 392 -7.25 -8.56 16.54
C LEU A 392 -7.82 -7.77 17.72
N SER A 393 -9.02 -7.22 17.53
CA SER A 393 -9.66 -6.33 18.48
C SER A 393 -10.87 -6.98 19.13
N TYR A 394 -11.14 -6.57 20.37
CA TYR A 394 -12.28 -7.03 21.14
C TYR A 394 -12.86 -5.90 22.02
N ARG A 395 -14.12 -6.02 22.37
CA ARG A 395 -14.79 -5.22 23.38
C ARG A 395 -15.07 -6.07 24.62
N ILE A 396 -14.77 -5.56 25.78
CA ILE A 396 -15.13 -6.20 27.06
C ILE A 396 -16.53 -5.70 27.47
N ASP A 397 -17.49 -6.62 27.55
CA ASP A 397 -18.88 -6.30 27.89
C ASP A 397 -19.14 -6.27 29.39
N ARG A 398 -18.23 -6.91 30.18
CA ARG A 398 -18.26 -6.94 31.65
C ARG A 398 -16.88 -6.65 32.25
N PRO A 399 -16.42 -5.38 32.18
CA PRO A 399 -15.03 -5.03 32.52
C PRO A 399 -14.66 -5.30 34.01
N GLU A 400 -15.63 -5.30 34.89
CA GLU A 400 -15.40 -5.59 36.34
C GLU A 400 -15.15 -7.07 36.65
N GLU A 401 -15.50 -7.98 35.73
CA GLU A 401 -15.33 -9.42 35.91
C GLU A 401 -14.12 -9.97 35.16
N VAL A 402 -13.74 -9.32 34.03
CA VAL A 402 -12.69 -9.82 33.13
C VAL A 402 -11.32 -9.35 33.59
N LEU A 403 -10.43 -10.31 33.89
CA LEU A 403 -9.04 -10.05 34.21
C LEU A 403 -8.12 -10.12 32.99
N ARG A 404 -8.39 -11.03 32.06
CA ARG A 404 -7.55 -11.31 30.89
C ARG A 404 -8.40 -11.74 29.71
N VAL A 405 -7.95 -11.36 28.51
CA VAL A 405 -8.48 -11.87 27.24
C VAL A 405 -7.35 -12.57 26.47
N ASP A 406 -7.60 -13.80 26.04
CA ASP A 406 -6.71 -14.54 25.15
C ASP A 406 -7.31 -14.54 23.74
N GLY A 407 -6.47 -14.30 22.72
CA GLY A 407 -6.83 -14.37 21.31
C GLY A 407 -6.39 -15.69 20.65
N TYR A 408 -7.14 -16.13 19.67
CA TYR A 408 -6.83 -17.32 18.88
C TYR A 408 -7.01 -16.96 17.40
N PHE A 409 -5.91 -16.89 16.67
CA PHE A 409 -5.94 -16.65 15.22
C PHE A 409 -5.47 -17.93 14.50
N ASP A 410 -6.34 -18.54 13.71
CA ASP A 410 -6.07 -19.81 13.01
C ASP A 410 -5.46 -20.89 13.92
N GLY A 411 -5.93 -20.93 15.19
CA GLY A 411 -5.43 -21.86 16.19
C GLY A 411 -4.13 -21.44 16.88
N ILE A 412 -3.52 -20.33 16.50
CA ILE A 412 -2.38 -19.73 17.22
C ILE A 412 -2.92 -18.99 18.44
N LEU A 413 -2.46 -19.34 19.63
CA LEU A 413 -2.87 -18.69 20.87
C LEU A 413 -1.95 -17.49 21.17
N ILE A 414 -2.55 -16.34 21.29
CA ILE A 414 -1.94 -15.10 21.81
C ILE A 414 -2.49 -14.87 23.21
N ARG A 415 -1.66 -15.08 24.24
CA ARG A 415 -2.08 -14.86 25.62
C ARG A 415 -2.06 -13.38 25.96
N ASP A 416 -3.03 -13.00 26.80
CA ASP A 416 -3.16 -11.60 27.26
C ASP A 416 -3.19 -10.62 26.08
N LEU A 417 -4.10 -10.90 25.14
CA LEU A 417 -4.25 -10.13 23.92
C LEU A 417 -4.59 -8.67 24.25
N GLU A 418 -3.80 -7.76 23.77
CA GLU A 418 -4.07 -6.32 23.83
C GLU A 418 -4.76 -5.83 22.56
N ASN A 419 -5.71 -4.90 22.70
CA ASN A 419 -6.32 -4.25 21.55
C ASN A 419 -5.29 -3.42 20.78
N GLY A 420 -5.44 -3.35 19.47
CA GLY A 420 -4.57 -2.59 18.56
C GLY A 420 -3.59 -3.45 17.78
N LEU A 421 -3.60 -4.77 17.98
CA LEU A 421 -2.89 -5.70 17.10
C LEU A 421 -3.67 -5.93 15.81
N ALA A 422 -2.94 -6.27 14.75
CA ALA A 422 -3.52 -6.72 13.49
C ALA A 422 -2.73 -7.88 12.91
N ALA A 423 -3.44 -8.91 12.49
CA ALA A 423 -2.87 -9.97 11.67
C ALA A 423 -2.87 -9.56 10.19
N ILE A 424 -1.84 -9.98 9.46
CA ILE A 424 -1.78 -9.89 7.99
C ILE A 424 -1.68 -11.32 7.46
N PRO A 425 -2.81 -12.02 7.33
CA PRO A 425 -2.83 -13.40 6.85
C PRO A 425 -2.71 -13.45 5.33
N ALA A 426 -2.32 -14.60 4.82
CA ALA A 426 -2.44 -14.91 3.40
C ALA A 426 -3.92 -14.95 2.99
N PRO A 427 -4.25 -14.82 1.69
CA PRO A 427 -5.63 -15.00 1.22
C PRO A 427 -6.17 -16.37 1.57
N GLY A 428 -7.44 -16.43 1.96
CA GLY A 428 -8.08 -17.70 2.30
C GLY A 428 -9.08 -17.63 3.44
N GLN A 429 -9.51 -18.77 3.92
CA GLN A 429 -10.40 -18.92 5.07
C GLN A 429 -9.61 -18.79 6.36
N HIS A 430 -10.08 -17.93 7.25
CA HIS A 430 -9.46 -17.67 8.54
C HIS A 430 -10.47 -17.70 9.67
N SER A 431 -9.96 -17.83 10.90
CA SER A 431 -10.76 -17.73 12.10
C SER A 431 -10.07 -16.89 13.17
N PHE A 432 -10.81 -15.99 13.79
CA PHE A 432 -10.38 -15.27 14.97
C PHE A 432 -11.36 -15.54 16.10
N ALA A 433 -10.84 -15.89 17.27
CA ALA A 433 -11.65 -16.05 18.48
C ALA A 433 -10.99 -15.35 19.65
N VAL A 434 -11.80 -14.89 20.59
CA VAL A 434 -11.36 -14.28 21.85
C VAL A 434 -12.03 -14.99 23.02
N ALA A 435 -11.28 -15.22 24.10
CA ALA A 435 -11.78 -15.83 25.33
C ALA A 435 -11.47 -14.93 26.52
N ALA A 436 -12.49 -14.53 27.27
CA ALA A 436 -12.36 -13.72 28.49
C ALA A 436 -12.27 -14.60 29.72
N TYR A 437 -11.37 -14.25 30.64
CA TYR A 437 -11.10 -14.99 31.87
C TYR A 437 -11.27 -14.11 33.10
N GLY A 438 -11.89 -14.69 34.13
CA GLY A 438 -11.99 -14.08 35.45
C GLY A 438 -10.71 -14.27 36.30
N ALA A 439 -10.69 -13.61 37.46
CA ALA A 439 -9.55 -13.66 38.38
C ALA A 439 -9.26 -15.07 38.97
N ASP A 440 -10.25 -15.94 38.97
CA ASP A 440 -10.12 -17.35 39.38
C ASP A 440 -9.71 -18.28 38.21
N GLY A 441 -9.49 -17.73 37.04
CA GLY A 441 -9.16 -18.47 35.83
C GLY A 441 -10.36 -19.11 35.10
N SER A 442 -11.60 -18.85 35.59
CA SER A 442 -12.81 -19.31 34.90
C SER A 442 -13.00 -18.58 33.59
N VAL A 443 -13.54 -19.28 32.56
CA VAL A 443 -13.92 -18.70 31.27
C VAL A 443 -15.28 -18.01 31.45
N LEU A 444 -15.30 -16.70 31.22
CA LEU A 444 -16.49 -15.84 31.36
C LEU A 444 -17.26 -15.67 30.04
N GLY A 445 -16.59 -15.86 28.92
CA GLY A 445 -17.17 -15.75 27.59
C GLY A 445 -16.15 -16.02 26.49
N VAL A 446 -16.67 -16.44 25.35
CA VAL A 446 -15.91 -16.66 24.11
C VAL A 446 -16.72 -16.09 22.96
N ASP A 447 -16.06 -15.35 22.09
CA ASP A 447 -16.61 -14.93 20.80
C ASP A 447 -15.71 -15.36 19.66
N ARG A 448 -16.28 -15.56 18.46
CA ARG A 448 -15.56 -16.07 17.29
C ARG A 448 -16.12 -15.50 16.00
N ALA A 449 -15.25 -15.10 15.11
CA ALA A 449 -15.51 -14.74 13.73
C ALA A 449 -14.75 -15.70 12.79
N ASP A 450 -15.48 -16.32 11.85
CA ASP A 450 -14.92 -17.07 10.74
C ASP A 450 -15.13 -16.24 9.47
N PHE A 451 -14.07 -16.00 8.68
CA PHE A 451 -14.11 -15.06 7.58
C PHE A 451 -13.25 -15.50 6.40
N LEU A 452 -13.51 -14.93 5.22
CA LEU A 452 -12.73 -15.09 4.02
C LEU A 452 -11.93 -13.81 3.76
N LEU A 453 -10.60 -13.90 3.71
CA LEU A 453 -9.75 -12.80 3.25
C LEU A 453 -9.51 -12.95 1.75
N GLN A 454 -9.90 -11.95 1.00
CA GLN A 454 -9.65 -11.87 -0.43
C GLN A 454 -8.38 -11.07 -0.70
N GLN A 455 -7.56 -11.53 -1.62
CA GLN A 455 -6.42 -10.78 -2.12
C GLN A 455 -6.43 -10.77 -3.65
N TYR A 456 -5.92 -9.69 -4.22
CA TYR A 456 -5.79 -9.55 -5.65
C TYR A 456 -4.51 -10.24 -6.13
N GLY A 457 -4.65 -11.32 -6.88
CA GLY A 457 -3.53 -11.96 -7.58
C GLY A 457 -3.35 -11.38 -8.99
N LYS A 458 -2.10 -11.22 -9.43
CA LYS A 458 -1.79 -10.81 -10.80
C LYS A 458 -1.68 -12.05 -11.69
N VAL A 459 -2.43 -12.07 -12.79
CA VAL A 459 -2.22 -13.00 -13.90
C VAL A 459 -1.87 -12.21 -15.13
N ASP A 460 -0.60 -12.29 -15.53
CA ASP A 460 -0.16 -11.75 -16.80
C ASP A 460 -0.63 -12.66 -17.92
N ILE A 461 -1.51 -12.13 -18.74
CA ILE A 461 -1.85 -12.71 -20.02
C ILE A 461 -1.18 -11.81 -21.04
N ASP A 462 -0.07 -12.28 -21.64
CA ASP A 462 0.50 -11.59 -22.77
C ASP A 462 -0.57 -11.54 -23.87
N GLY A 463 -1.20 -10.39 -24.02
CA GLY A 463 -2.09 -10.09 -25.11
C GLY A 463 -1.30 -10.01 -26.41
N GLY A 464 -1.98 -10.22 -27.48
CA GLY A 464 -1.36 -10.10 -28.76
C GLY A 464 -1.09 -8.65 -29.17
N LEU A 465 -0.37 -8.58 -30.26
CA LEU A 465 -0.02 -7.35 -30.92
C LEU A 465 -1.25 -6.77 -31.62
N LEU A 466 -1.69 -5.58 -31.25
CA LEU A 466 -2.54 -4.74 -32.07
C LEU A 466 -1.61 -3.95 -33.02
N GLU A 467 -1.57 -4.33 -34.29
CA GLU A 467 -0.82 -3.60 -35.30
C GLU A 467 -1.77 -2.68 -36.07
N VAL A 468 -1.40 -1.40 -36.16
CA VAL A 468 -2.00 -0.47 -37.11
C VAL A 468 -1.17 -0.58 -38.39
N ASP A 469 -1.77 -1.01 -39.48
CA ASP A 469 -1.08 -1.11 -40.78
C ASP A 469 -0.81 0.28 -41.39
N GLU A 470 0.03 0.34 -42.43
CA GLU A 470 0.42 1.57 -43.12
C GLU A 470 -0.78 2.34 -43.73
N THR A 471 -1.96 1.76 -43.73
CA THR A 471 -3.20 2.36 -44.24
C THR A 471 -4.11 2.88 -43.10
N GLY A 472 -3.66 2.79 -41.84
CA GLY A 472 -4.45 3.17 -40.68
C GLY A 472 -5.43 2.08 -40.22
N GLY A 473 -5.28 0.85 -40.69
CA GLY A 473 -6.05 -0.31 -40.23
C GLY A 473 -5.45 -0.92 -38.96
N ILE A 474 -6.30 -1.49 -38.10
CA ILE A 474 -5.87 -2.24 -36.93
C ILE A 474 -5.67 -3.70 -37.34
N ALA A 475 -4.46 -4.20 -37.22
CA ALA A 475 -4.15 -5.62 -37.32
C ALA A 475 -3.86 -6.20 -35.93
N CYS A 476 -4.47 -7.34 -35.63
CA CYS A 476 -4.24 -8.08 -34.41
C CYS A 476 -3.48 -9.36 -34.71
N SER A 477 -2.33 -9.55 -34.10
CA SER A 477 -1.62 -10.83 -34.14
C SER A 477 -1.42 -11.34 -32.75
N ALA A 478 -2.11 -12.41 -32.35
CA ALA A 478 -1.90 -13.05 -31.08
C ALA A 478 -1.57 -14.52 -31.21
N SER A 479 -0.74 -14.98 -30.32
CA SER A 479 -0.69 -16.40 -29.98
C SER A 479 -1.55 -16.62 -28.74
N ALA A 480 -2.64 -17.35 -28.88
CA ALA A 480 -3.45 -17.75 -27.74
C ALA A 480 -2.58 -18.47 -26.70
N ARG A 481 -2.51 -17.94 -25.50
CA ARG A 481 -1.75 -18.56 -24.41
C ARG A 481 -2.70 -19.06 -23.34
N THR A 482 -2.36 -20.21 -22.77
CA THR A 482 -3.07 -20.78 -21.61
C THR A 482 -2.21 -20.64 -20.38
N HIS A 483 -2.71 -19.94 -19.38
CA HIS A 483 -2.07 -19.82 -18.07
C HIS A 483 -2.72 -20.82 -17.10
N THR A 484 -1.91 -21.44 -16.26
CA THR A 484 -2.38 -22.37 -15.23
C THR A 484 -1.90 -21.95 -13.87
N ARG A 485 -2.83 -21.82 -12.91
CA ARG A 485 -2.52 -21.53 -11.50
C ARG A 485 -3.30 -22.46 -10.57
N THR A 486 -2.84 -22.58 -9.34
CA THR A 486 -3.60 -23.23 -8.28
C THR A 486 -4.72 -22.30 -7.84
N TYR A 487 -5.95 -22.82 -7.78
CA TYR A 487 -7.08 -22.06 -7.25
C TYR A 487 -6.97 -21.92 -5.74
N THR A 488 -7.11 -20.70 -5.26
CA THR A 488 -7.23 -20.39 -3.83
C THR A 488 -8.57 -19.70 -3.62
N PRO A 489 -9.46 -20.24 -2.75
CA PRO A 489 -10.73 -19.58 -2.45
C PRO A 489 -10.50 -18.14 -1.95
N GLY A 490 -11.24 -17.17 -2.50
CA GLY A 490 -11.11 -15.77 -2.16
C GLY A 490 -9.98 -15.01 -2.87
N GLU A 491 -9.13 -15.70 -3.63
CA GLU A 491 -8.11 -15.04 -4.43
C GLU A 491 -8.76 -14.44 -5.68
N ARG A 492 -8.55 -13.15 -5.89
CA ARG A 492 -8.91 -12.41 -7.11
C ARG A 492 -7.69 -12.26 -7.99
N TYR A 493 -7.87 -12.30 -9.29
CA TYR A 493 -6.77 -12.26 -10.24
C TYR A 493 -6.87 -11.02 -11.12
N TRP A 494 -5.79 -10.27 -11.18
CA TRP A 494 -5.61 -9.28 -12.21
C TRP A 494 -5.25 -9.99 -13.51
N VAL A 495 -6.13 -9.86 -14.50
CA VAL A 495 -5.88 -10.33 -15.86
C VAL A 495 -5.31 -9.17 -16.64
N VAL A 496 -4.04 -9.25 -16.98
CA VAL A 496 -3.34 -8.21 -17.76
C VAL A 496 -3.29 -8.64 -19.21
N VAL A 497 -3.86 -7.83 -20.08
CA VAL A 497 -3.80 -8.02 -21.53
C VAL A 497 -2.92 -6.93 -22.10
N GLY A 498 -1.71 -7.29 -22.53
CA GLY A 498 -0.82 -6.36 -23.23
C GLY A 498 -1.27 -6.17 -24.69
N CYS A 499 -1.36 -4.93 -25.12
CA CYS A 499 -1.58 -4.57 -26.52
C CYS A 499 -0.37 -3.77 -27.02
N ASP A 500 0.26 -4.22 -28.08
CA ASP A 500 1.42 -3.54 -28.67
C ASP A 500 1.00 -2.74 -29.89
N TYR A 501 1.34 -1.46 -29.92
CA TYR A 501 1.01 -0.55 -31.02
C TYR A 501 2.27 -0.21 -31.80
N ARG A 502 2.22 -0.32 -33.14
CA ARG A 502 3.39 -0.07 -33.96
C ARG A 502 3.38 1.26 -34.73
N ASP A 503 2.31 2.03 -34.66
CA ASP A 503 2.23 3.31 -35.35
C ASP A 503 2.26 4.52 -34.44
N THR A 504 2.70 5.66 -34.98
CA THR A 504 2.87 6.95 -34.32
C THR A 504 1.68 7.89 -34.47
N ALA A 505 0.61 7.47 -35.15
CA ALA A 505 -0.61 8.25 -35.32
C ALA A 505 -1.49 8.18 -34.05
N GLU A 506 -2.19 9.27 -33.75
CA GLU A 506 -3.26 9.24 -32.74
C GLU A 506 -4.38 8.34 -33.22
N VAL A 507 -4.44 7.14 -32.70
CA VAL A 507 -5.49 6.17 -33.01
C VAL A 507 -6.46 6.12 -31.83
N PHE A 508 -7.75 6.33 -32.12
CA PHE A 508 -8.81 6.08 -31.16
C PHE A 508 -9.45 4.73 -31.51
N LEU A 509 -9.38 3.77 -30.60
CA LEU A 509 -10.17 2.56 -30.73
C LEU A 509 -11.64 2.92 -30.57
N GLN A 510 -12.41 2.83 -31.65
CA GLN A 510 -13.83 3.16 -31.62
C GLN A 510 -14.64 2.20 -30.77
N MET A 511 -14.21 0.95 -30.65
CA MET A 511 -14.81 -0.04 -29.77
C MET A 511 -13.81 -1.11 -29.37
N ALA A 512 -13.70 -1.36 -28.08
CA ALA A 512 -13.07 -2.56 -27.56
C ALA A 512 -14.11 -3.36 -26.74
N GLU A 513 -14.16 -4.65 -26.94
CA GLU A 513 -15.01 -5.56 -26.18
C GLU A 513 -14.13 -6.60 -25.48
N PHE A 514 -14.27 -6.71 -24.17
CA PHE A 514 -13.63 -7.75 -23.40
C PHE A 514 -14.69 -8.66 -22.78
N ARG A 515 -14.44 -9.96 -22.86
CA ARG A 515 -15.35 -10.97 -22.37
C ARG A 515 -14.60 -12.08 -21.65
N VAL A 516 -15.12 -12.52 -20.51
CA VAL A 516 -14.66 -13.72 -19.80
C VAL A 516 -15.83 -14.68 -19.65
N ASP A 517 -15.65 -15.91 -20.12
CA ASP A 517 -16.56 -17.02 -19.91
C ASP A 517 -15.87 -18.05 -19.00
N GLY A 518 -16.49 -18.41 -17.89
CA GLY A 518 -15.98 -19.35 -16.89
C GLY A 518 -16.90 -20.54 -16.67
N PRO A 519 -16.60 -21.40 -15.70
CA PRO A 519 -17.49 -22.47 -15.31
C PRO A 519 -18.88 -21.92 -14.97
N GLY A 520 -19.92 -22.46 -15.60
CA GLY A 520 -21.29 -21.99 -15.41
C GLY A 520 -21.73 -20.82 -16.29
N GLY A 521 -20.92 -20.38 -17.24
CA GLY A 521 -21.32 -19.39 -18.25
C GLY A 521 -20.50 -18.10 -18.24
N ARG A 522 -21.11 -17.03 -18.76
CA ARG A 522 -20.46 -15.71 -18.87
C ARG A 522 -20.25 -15.12 -17.47
N LYS A 523 -19.02 -14.72 -17.17
CA LYS A 523 -18.64 -14.11 -15.91
C LYS A 523 -18.49 -12.60 -16.02
N TYR A 524 -18.03 -12.12 -17.20
CA TYR A 524 -17.76 -10.72 -17.41
C TYR A 524 -17.91 -10.35 -18.89
N GLU A 525 -18.46 -9.20 -19.19
CA GLU A 525 -18.52 -8.59 -20.51
C GLU A 525 -18.48 -7.07 -20.35
N CYS A 526 -17.56 -6.44 -21.07
CA CYS A 526 -17.37 -5.00 -21.02
C CYS A 526 -17.12 -4.49 -22.45
N ARG A 527 -17.66 -3.33 -22.77
CA ARG A 527 -17.50 -2.68 -24.07
C ARG A 527 -17.05 -1.25 -23.87
N PHE A 528 -16.07 -0.83 -24.65
CA PHE A 528 -15.50 0.51 -24.61
C PHE A 528 -15.74 1.19 -25.93
N PHE A 529 -15.99 2.49 -25.87
CA PHE A 529 -16.09 3.35 -27.05
C PHE A 529 -15.07 4.48 -26.91
N ASP A 530 -14.43 4.82 -28.04
CA ASP A 530 -13.49 5.94 -28.15
C ASP A 530 -12.31 5.89 -27.15
N MET A 531 -11.73 4.70 -26.96
CA MET A 531 -10.52 4.58 -26.16
C MET A 531 -9.36 5.31 -26.84
N PRO A 532 -8.73 6.31 -26.21
CA PRO A 532 -7.54 6.94 -26.76
C PRO A 532 -6.37 5.96 -26.69
N VAL A 533 -5.75 5.72 -27.83
CA VAL A 533 -4.47 5.02 -27.90
C VAL A 533 -3.38 6.03 -27.67
N LEU A 534 -2.67 5.91 -26.55
CA LEU A 534 -1.69 6.89 -26.14
C LEU A 534 -0.39 6.78 -26.96
N ASN A 535 0.00 7.87 -27.61
CA ASN A 535 1.04 7.96 -28.63
C ASN A 535 2.48 7.63 -28.22
N ASP A 536 2.83 7.60 -26.93
CA ASP A 536 4.22 7.58 -26.50
C ASP A 536 4.75 6.22 -26.09
N THR A 537 3.89 5.24 -25.95
CA THR A 537 4.30 3.87 -25.64
C THR A 537 3.69 2.91 -26.62
N ARG A 538 4.53 2.12 -27.25
CA ARG A 538 4.13 1.05 -28.17
C ARG A 538 3.38 -0.08 -27.46
N GLN A 539 3.11 0.05 -26.18
CA GLN A 539 2.43 -0.95 -25.37
C GLN A 539 1.37 -0.30 -24.50
N SER A 540 0.16 -0.81 -24.57
CA SER A 540 -0.91 -0.53 -23.61
C SER A 540 -1.31 -1.83 -22.95
N GLU A 541 -1.52 -1.78 -21.65
CA GLU A 541 -2.00 -2.92 -20.89
C GLU A 541 -3.44 -2.67 -20.46
N ILE A 542 -4.30 -3.64 -20.70
CA ILE A 542 -5.66 -3.68 -20.17
C ILE A 542 -5.64 -4.61 -18.98
N VAL A 543 -5.95 -4.09 -17.81
CA VAL A 543 -5.97 -4.83 -16.55
C VAL A 543 -7.41 -5.06 -16.13
N LEU A 544 -7.77 -6.30 -15.91
CA LEU A 544 -9.11 -6.71 -15.56
C LEU A 544 -9.09 -7.53 -14.28
N LEU A 545 -10.04 -7.29 -13.41
CA LEU A 545 -10.20 -8.07 -12.20
C LEU A 545 -11.08 -9.29 -12.49
N LEU A 546 -10.55 -10.47 -12.26
CA LEU A 546 -11.29 -11.73 -12.31
C LEU A 546 -11.54 -12.23 -10.89
N ASP A 547 -12.81 -12.38 -10.54
CA ASP A 547 -13.26 -13.00 -9.29
C ASP A 547 -13.80 -14.41 -9.60
N PRO A 548 -12.98 -15.46 -9.45
CA PRO A 548 -13.39 -16.80 -9.82
C PRO A 548 -14.22 -17.45 -8.71
N GLU A 549 -15.37 -17.99 -9.07
CA GLU A 549 -16.24 -18.74 -8.13
C GLU A 549 -15.72 -20.13 -7.77
N GLY A 550 -14.65 -20.61 -8.41
CA GLY A 550 -14.11 -21.93 -8.18
C GLY A 550 -13.04 -22.36 -9.18
N PRO A 551 -12.45 -23.54 -8.99
CA PRO A 551 -11.53 -24.11 -9.96
C PRO A 551 -12.23 -24.35 -11.30
N GLY A 552 -11.49 -24.22 -12.39
CA GLY A 552 -12.00 -24.40 -13.74
C GLY A 552 -11.23 -23.62 -14.78
N THR A 553 -11.74 -23.62 -16.02
CA THR A 553 -11.14 -22.87 -17.11
C THR A 553 -11.97 -21.61 -17.37
N TYR A 554 -11.32 -20.46 -17.32
CA TYR A 554 -11.85 -19.16 -17.66
C TYR A 554 -11.29 -18.74 -19.01
N HIS A 555 -12.16 -18.59 -20.00
CA HIS A 555 -11.78 -18.16 -21.35
C HIS A 555 -12.01 -16.66 -21.47
N TRP A 556 -11.02 -15.97 -21.96
CA TRP A 556 -11.15 -14.55 -22.24
C TRP A 556 -11.08 -14.28 -23.75
N THR A 557 -11.77 -13.25 -24.16
CA THR A 557 -11.74 -12.72 -25.53
C THR A 557 -11.65 -11.21 -25.44
N ILE A 558 -10.69 -10.63 -26.15
CA ILE A 558 -10.65 -9.20 -26.43
C ILE A 558 -10.89 -8.98 -27.92
N SER A 559 -11.72 -8.02 -28.27
CA SER A 559 -11.93 -7.61 -29.64
C SER A 559 -11.94 -6.10 -29.75
N CYS A 560 -11.31 -5.60 -30.79
CA CYS A 560 -11.22 -4.18 -31.08
C CYS A 560 -11.76 -3.91 -32.47
N SER A 561 -12.36 -2.74 -32.68
CA SER A 561 -12.78 -2.30 -34.02
C SER A 561 -12.54 -0.82 -34.18
N GLU A 562 -12.14 -0.45 -35.40
CA GLU A 562 -12.09 0.93 -35.88
C GLU A 562 -12.63 0.95 -37.31
N GLY A 563 -13.77 1.63 -37.55
CA GLY A 563 -14.46 1.59 -38.82
C GLY A 563 -14.83 0.17 -39.24
N ASP A 564 -14.35 -0.25 -40.38
CA ASP A 564 -14.55 -1.60 -40.95
C ASP A 564 -13.48 -2.62 -40.50
N HIS A 565 -12.46 -2.18 -39.79
CA HIS A 565 -11.38 -3.04 -39.30
C HIS A 565 -11.76 -3.67 -37.98
N ARG A 566 -11.51 -4.97 -37.82
CA ARG A 566 -11.78 -5.72 -36.61
C ARG A 566 -10.62 -6.66 -36.29
N ALA A 567 -10.24 -6.70 -35.03
CA ALA A 567 -9.27 -7.64 -34.52
C ALA A 567 -9.80 -8.30 -33.25
N ALA A 568 -9.53 -9.57 -33.05
CA ALA A 568 -9.93 -10.28 -31.84
C ALA A 568 -8.89 -11.29 -31.39
N GLU A 569 -8.72 -11.40 -30.08
CA GLU A 569 -7.85 -12.36 -29.43
C GLU A 569 -8.55 -13.14 -28.35
N THR A 570 -8.06 -14.33 -28.10
CA THR A 570 -8.62 -15.22 -27.09
C THR A 570 -7.50 -15.90 -26.30
N GLY A 571 -7.73 -16.12 -25.03
CA GLY A 571 -6.85 -16.93 -24.20
C GLY A 571 -7.62 -17.63 -23.10
N SER A 572 -6.90 -18.25 -22.19
CA SER A 572 -7.54 -18.91 -21.05
C SER A 572 -6.65 -18.91 -19.80
N LEU A 573 -7.32 -18.81 -18.64
CA LEU A 573 -6.76 -19.07 -17.33
C LEU A 573 -7.34 -20.36 -16.80
N VAL A 574 -6.50 -21.31 -16.44
CA VAL A 574 -6.89 -22.58 -15.82
C VAL A 574 -6.56 -22.52 -14.34
N LEU A 575 -7.58 -22.53 -13.50
CA LEU A 575 -7.48 -22.63 -12.05
C LEU A 575 -7.70 -24.09 -11.63
N ARG A 576 -6.74 -24.69 -10.91
CA ARG A 576 -6.76 -26.09 -10.49
C ARG A 576 -6.74 -26.21 -8.98
#